data_da18abab5911582bca494dcabbc45bc3
#
_entry.id   da18abab5911582bca494dcabbc45bc3
#
_cell.length_a   1.000
_cell.length_b   1.000
_cell.length_c   1.000
_cell.angle_alpha   90.00
_cell.angle_beta   90.00
_cell.angle_gamma   90.00
#
_symmetry.space_group_name_H-M   'P 1'
#
loop_
_entity.id
_entity.type
_entity.pdbx_description
1 polymer ?
#
loop_
_entity_poly.entity_id
_entity_poly.type
_entity_poly.pdbx_seq_one_letter_code
_entity_poly.pdbx_strand_id
1 'polypeptide(L)'
;FNNVRDIEINKKDKKLYIVAIKEYEQNCGSIYLIKYDYELINNSFKFYNNETIWESEKNCPFRSKISGSRVIKIKDDFYVSTGIFMGPIFSGIRPENFSQKIESSFGKIKKINKKKEATIFATGFRNPQGLFNIPNTNIIFGTDHGPNGGDEVNLIKKFNNYGWPCISYGKLYTKFSNKYNEGRDFPHIKKIDENVIYPTIKELEDYCDQNKEYTDPIYTLSKEKIGISQGIYYDKTHLKLFKDNLIVSSLSGRSLFRFVLD
;
A
#
# COMPACT_ATOMS: atom_id res chain seq x y z
N PHE A 1 16.45 -0.95 -13.42
CA PHE A 1 15.22 -0.77 -12.65
C PHE A 1 15.05 0.70 -12.34
N ASN A 2 14.02 1.33 -12.85
CA ASN A 2 13.87 2.77 -12.65
C ASN A 2 13.20 3.13 -11.32
N ASN A 3 12.64 2.14 -10.57
CA ASN A 3 11.84 2.48 -9.39
C ASN A 3 11.65 1.26 -8.46
N VAL A 4 12.73 0.89 -7.74
CA VAL A 4 12.67 -0.13 -6.69
C VAL A 4 11.82 0.40 -5.54
N ARG A 5 10.89 -0.40 -5.05
CA ARG A 5 9.94 -0.05 -3.99
C ARG A 5 10.23 -0.77 -2.68
N ASP A 6 10.57 -2.04 -2.80
CA ASP A 6 10.86 -2.85 -1.62
C ASP A 6 11.77 -4.03 -1.96
N ILE A 7 12.43 -4.54 -0.93
CA ILE A 7 13.37 -5.63 -1.03
C ILE A 7 13.13 -6.60 0.12
N GLU A 8 12.99 -7.89 -0.22
CA GLU A 8 12.92 -8.98 0.74
C GLU A 8 14.11 -9.93 0.52
N ILE A 9 14.85 -10.25 1.59
CA ILE A 9 16.08 -11.05 1.53
C ILE A 9 15.90 -12.38 2.25
N ASN A 10 16.02 -13.47 1.50
CA ASN A 10 16.16 -14.80 2.08
C ASN A 10 17.66 -15.17 2.17
N LYS A 11 18.23 -14.98 3.35
CA LYS A 11 19.65 -15.26 3.60
C LYS A 11 19.99 -16.74 3.50
N LYS A 12 19.07 -17.62 3.92
CA LYS A 12 19.26 -19.07 3.93
C LYS A 12 19.45 -19.60 2.50
N ASP A 13 18.60 -19.17 1.60
CA ASP A 13 18.58 -19.66 0.21
C ASP A 13 19.35 -18.74 -0.73
N LYS A 14 19.99 -17.68 -0.21
CA LYS A 14 20.73 -16.66 -0.97
C LYS A 14 19.89 -16.07 -2.11
N LYS A 15 18.66 -15.67 -1.80
CA LYS A 15 17.72 -15.10 -2.75
C LYS A 15 17.32 -13.68 -2.33
N LEU A 16 17.27 -12.82 -3.32
CA LEU A 16 16.79 -11.46 -3.21
C LEU A 16 15.48 -11.34 -4.01
N TYR A 17 14.46 -10.80 -3.39
CA TYR A 17 13.20 -10.48 -4.05
C TYR A 17 13.04 -8.96 -4.07
N ILE A 18 12.72 -8.42 -5.23
CA ILE A 18 12.60 -6.99 -5.46
C ILE A 18 11.19 -6.73 -5.99
N VAL A 19 10.47 -5.83 -5.34
CA VAL A 19 9.29 -5.21 -5.93
C VAL A 19 9.72 -3.90 -6.55
N ALA A 20 9.41 -3.75 -7.82
CA ALA A 20 9.72 -2.55 -8.58
C ALA A 20 8.59 -2.17 -9.53
N ILE A 21 8.71 -0.99 -10.09
CA ILE A 21 7.78 -0.47 -11.09
C ILE A 21 8.50 -0.52 -12.43
N LYS A 22 7.79 -1.04 -13.42
CA LYS A 22 8.17 -0.99 -14.82
C LYS A 22 7.35 0.08 -15.50
N GLU A 23 8.03 1.08 -16.01
CA GLU A 23 7.41 2.15 -16.77
C GLU A 23 7.50 1.83 -18.25
N TYR A 24 6.42 2.08 -18.96
CA TYR A 24 6.30 1.90 -20.40
C TYR A 24 6.09 3.27 -21.05
N GLU A 25 6.19 3.32 -22.36
CA GLU A 25 5.80 4.50 -23.13
C GLU A 25 4.36 4.93 -22.84
N GLN A 26 4.03 6.19 -23.14
CA GLN A 26 2.69 6.76 -22.96
C GLN A 26 2.19 6.83 -21.49
N ASN A 27 3.08 7.01 -20.54
CA ASN A 27 2.75 7.09 -19.12
C ASN A 27 2.00 5.85 -18.59
N CYS A 28 2.39 4.68 -19.00
CA CYS A 28 1.87 3.42 -18.50
C CYS A 28 2.88 2.72 -17.59
N GLY A 29 2.41 1.87 -16.69
CA GLY A 29 3.28 1.12 -15.80
C GLY A 29 2.64 -0.14 -15.22
N SER A 30 3.47 -1.04 -14.72
CA SER A 30 3.10 -2.22 -13.94
C SER A 30 3.95 -2.35 -12.70
N ILE A 31 3.45 -3.10 -11.72
CA ILE A 31 4.24 -3.58 -10.57
C ILE A 31 4.70 -4.98 -10.89
N TYR A 32 5.94 -5.29 -10.55
CA TYR A 32 6.45 -6.64 -10.70
C TYR A 32 7.31 -7.06 -9.52
N LEU A 33 7.26 -8.34 -9.21
CA LEU A 33 8.09 -9.02 -8.23
C LEU A 33 9.10 -9.87 -8.96
N ILE A 34 10.39 -9.59 -8.74
CA ILE A 34 11.51 -10.30 -9.35
C ILE A 34 12.34 -10.97 -8.29
N LYS A 35 12.79 -12.17 -8.59
CA LYS A 35 13.78 -12.91 -7.81
C LYS A 35 15.15 -12.81 -8.47
N TYR A 36 16.18 -12.68 -7.65
CA TYR A 36 17.59 -12.87 -8.00
C TYR A 36 18.23 -13.90 -7.07
N ASP A 37 19.13 -14.67 -7.59
CA ASP A 37 20.13 -15.34 -6.78
C ASP A 37 21.26 -14.35 -6.49
N TYR A 38 21.89 -14.45 -5.31
CA TYR A 38 23.03 -13.60 -5.00
C TYR A 38 24.15 -14.35 -4.31
N GLU A 39 25.37 -13.86 -4.50
CA GLU A 39 26.56 -14.25 -3.76
C GLU A 39 27.25 -13.02 -3.19
N LEU A 40 27.90 -13.21 -2.05
CA LEU A 40 28.77 -12.19 -1.46
C LEU A 40 30.22 -12.57 -1.76
N ILE A 41 30.86 -11.80 -2.63
CA ILE A 41 32.25 -12.00 -3.05
C ILE A 41 33.03 -10.73 -2.74
N ASN A 42 34.09 -10.83 -1.93
CA ASN A 42 34.94 -9.69 -1.55
C ASN A 42 34.12 -8.47 -1.05
N ASN A 43 33.17 -8.70 -0.13
CA ASN A 43 32.24 -7.69 0.40
C ASN A 43 31.34 -7.00 -0.64
N SER A 44 31.21 -7.57 -1.83
CA SER A 44 30.32 -7.07 -2.87
C SER A 44 29.27 -8.11 -3.24
N PHE A 45 28.02 -7.66 -3.43
CA PHE A 45 26.94 -8.54 -3.90
C PHE A 45 27.03 -8.73 -5.41
N LYS A 46 27.03 -9.97 -5.84
CA LYS A 46 26.86 -10.35 -7.23
C LYS A 46 25.48 -10.98 -7.40
N PHE A 47 24.69 -10.44 -8.31
CA PHE A 47 23.33 -10.90 -8.63
C PHE A 47 23.32 -11.64 -9.96
N TYR A 48 22.54 -12.73 -10.02
CA TYR A 48 22.40 -13.55 -11.22
C TYR A 48 21.06 -14.30 -11.21
N ASN A 49 20.73 -15.02 -12.28
CA ASN A 49 19.52 -15.85 -12.40
C ASN A 49 18.23 -15.08 -12.06
N ASN A 50 18.00 -13.94 -12.74
CA ASN A 50 16.76 -13.21 -12.51
C ASN A 50 15.55 -13.95 -13.09
N GLU A 51 14.45 -13.86 -12.34
CA GLU A 51 13.18 -14.48 -12.70
C GLU A 51 12.02 -13.61 -12.24
N THR A 52 11.11 -13.27 -13.16
CA THR A 52 9.85 -12.61 -12.79
C THR A 52 8.93 -13.62 -12.11
N ILE A 53 8.58 -13.33 -10.85
CA ILE A 53 7.67 -14.14 -10.06
C ILE A 53 6.23 -13.75 -10.36
N TRP A 54 5.97 -12.44 -10.49
CA TRP A 54 4.65 -11.90 -10.76
C TRP A 54 4.76 -10.49 -11.37
N GLU A 55 3.81 -10.15 -12.22
CA GLU A 55 3.62 -8.81 -12.77
C GLU A 55 2.12 -8.48 -12.77
N SER A 56 1.76 -7.25 -12.39
CA SER A 56 0.40 -6.76 -12.49
C SER A 56 0.02 -6.49 -13.94
N GLU A 57 -1.27 -6.31 -14.19
CA GLU A 57 -1.72 -5.70 -15.45
C GLU A 57 -1.10 -4.31 -15.63
N LYS A 58 -1.01 -3.87 -16.89
CA LYS A 58 -0.55 -2.53 -17.25
C LYS A 58 -1.62 -1.50 -16.91
N ASN A 59 -1.25 -0.42 -16.25
CA ASN A 59 -2.12 0.69 -15.93
C ASN A 59 -1.70 1.96 -16.69
N CYS A 60 -2.68 2.66 -17.27
CA CYS A 60 -2.51 3.91 -18.01
C CYS A 60 -3.66 4.88 -17.68
N PRO A 61 -3.43 6.16 -17.34
CA PRO A 61 -2.13 6.77 -17.10
C PRO A 61 -1.52 6.30 -15.78
N PHE A 62 -0.21 6.19 -15.77
CA PHE A 62 0.56 5.71 -14.64
C PHE A 62 1.21 6.86 -13.88
N ARG A 63 1.09 6.86 -12.55
CA ARG A 63 1.82 7.77 -11.66
C ARG A 63 2.37 7.01 -10.47
N SER A 64 3.67 6.87 -10.42
CA SER A 64 4.36 6.04 -9.43
C SER A 64 4.24 6.48 -7.97
N LYS A 65 3.76 7.69 -7.69
CA LYS A 65 3.74 8.26 -6.33
C LYS A 65 2.77 7.56 -5.36
N ILE A 66 1.73 6.89 -5.86
CA ILE A 66 0.72 6.20 -5.06
C ILE A 66 0.71 4.72 -5.43
N SER A 67 1.84 4.09 -5.27
CA SER A 67 2.06 2.71 -5.73
C SER A 67 2.00 1.66 -4.62
N GLY A 68 2.11 2.06 -3.34
CA GLY A 68 2.33 1.08 -2.28
C GLY A 68 3.58 0.26 -2.57
N SER A 69 3.38 -1.00 -2.96
CA SER A 69 4.40 -1.89 -3.51
C SER A 69 5.41 -2.37 -2.46
N ARG A 70 4.90 -2.93 -1.35
CA ARG A 70 5.69 -3.65 -0.35
C ARG A 70 5.58 -5.14 -0.56
N VAL A 71 6.58 -5.88 -0.09
CA VAL A 71 6.59 -7.33 -0.15
C VAL A 71 7.01 -7.94 1.18
N ILE A 72 6.33 -9.01 1.56
CA ILE A 72 6.78 -9.92 2.60
C ILE A 72 6.68 -11.35 2.09
N LYS A 73 7.53 -12.23 2.62
CA LYS A 73 7.47 -13.67 2.35
C LYS A 73 7.12 -14.42 3.62
N ILE A 74 6.01 -15.15 3.59
CA ILE A 74 5.59 -16.03 4.68
C ILE A 74 5.57 -17.46 4.14
N LYS A 75 6.47 -18.31 4.65
CA LYS A 75 6.71 -19.67 4.11
C LYS A 75 7.07 -19.61 2.62
N ASP A 76 6.26 -20.21 1.77
CA ASP A 76 6.47 -20.23 0.31
C ASP A 76 5.66 -19.18 -0.44
N ASP A 77 4.80 -18.43 0.24
CA ASP A 77 3.92 -17.43 -0.35
C ASP A 77 4.49 -16.02 -0.21
N PHE A 78 4.30 -15.21 -1.24
CA PHE A 78 4.55 -13.78 -1.17
C PHE A 78 3.25 -13.02 -0.99
N TYR A 79 3.32 -11.93 -0.23
CA TYR A 79 2.25 -10.95 -0.11
C TYR A 79 2.80 -9.62 -0.62
N VAL A 80 2.12 -9.04 -1.60
CA VAL A 80 2.54 -7.79 -2.23
C VAL A 80 1.42 -6.78 -2.08
N SER A 81 1.72 -5.63 -1.49
CA SER A 81 0.79 -4.51 -1.46
C SER A 81 0.86 -3.72 -2.76
N THR A 82 -0.28 -3.23 -3.21
CA THR A 82 -0.38 -2.42 -4.42
C THR A 82 -1.24 -1.19 -4.15
N GLY A 83 -0.75 -0.01 -4.52
CA GLY A 83 -1.54 1.22 -4.48
C GLY A 83 -2.35 1.43 -5.75
N ILE A 84 -3.06 2.54 -5.81
CA ILE A 84 -3.97 2.85 -6.92
C ILE A 84 -3.30 3.53 -8.12
N PHE A 85 -2.02 3.86 -8.04
CA PHE A 85 -1.19 4.46 -9.11
C PHE A 85 -1.67 5.79 -9.69
N MET A 86 -2.64 6.42 -9.09
CA MET A 86 -3.15 7.70 -9.55
C MET A 86 -2.47 8.87 -8.84
N GLY A 87 -2.36 10.01 -9.48
CA GLY A 87 -1.81 11.23 -8.88
C GLY A 87 -2.65 11.71 -7.68
N PRO A 88 -2.09 12.56 -6.82
CA PRO A 88 -2.72 12.94 -5.54
C PRO A 88 -4.09 13.59 -5.68
N ILE A 89 -4.38 14.22 -6.80
CA ILE A 89 -5.64 14.91 -7.06
C ILE A 89 -6.74 13.93 -7.49
N PHE A 90 -6.37 12.82 -8.12
CA PHE A 90 -7.30 11.83 -8.67
C PHE A 90 -7.36 10.54 -7.88
N SER A 91 -6.65 10.50 -6.78
CA SER A 91 -6.34 9.26 -6.07
C SER A 91 -7.57 8.49 -5.67
N GLY A 92 -8.05 7.72 -6.60
CA GLY A 92 -8.99 6.67 -6.33
C GLY A 92 -10.41 7.10 -6.06
N ILE A 93 -10.76 8.36 -6.33
CA ILE A 93 -12.13 8.85 -6.15
C ILE A 93 -12.96 8.66 -7.44
N ARG A 94 -12.32 8.29 -8.53
CA ARG A 94 -13.06 8.02 -9.78
C ARG A 94 -13.90 6.75 -9.68
N PRO A 95 -15.05 6.70 -10.37
CA PRO A 95 -15.85 5.47 -10.48
C PRO A 95 -15.05 4.25 -10.99
N GLU A 96 -13.98 4.51 -11.75
CA GLU A 96 -13.05 3.47 -12.24
C GLU A 96 -12.02 3.05 -11.22
N ASN A 97 -12.18 3.40 -9.95
CA ASN A 97 -11.22 3.05 -8.92
C ASN A 97 -10.97 1.55 -8.81
N PHE A 98 -9.73 1.18 -8.93
CA PHE A 98 -9.30 -0.21 -8.93
C PHE A 98 -9.40 -0.88 -7.56
N SER A 99 -9.41 -0.13 -6.46
CA SER A 99 -9.40 -0.72 -5.10
C SER A 99 -10.61 -1.61 -4.83
N GLN A 100 -11.77 -1.30 -5.41
CA GLN A 100 -12.99 -2.07 -5.25
C GLN A 100 -13.26 -3.04 -6.42
N LYS A 101 -12.55 -2.91 -7.56
CA LYS A 101 -12.70 -3.81 -8.71
C LYS A 101 -11.97 -5.12 -8.47
N ILE A 102 -12.69 -6.23 -8.57
CA ILE A 102 -12.13 -7.56 -8.28
C ILE A 102 -11.13 -8.02 -9.35
N GLU A 103 -11.26 -7.54 -10.57
CA GLU A 103 -10.39 -7.87 -11.70
C GLU A 103 -9.05 -7.13 -11.64
N SER A 104 -8.97 -6.05 -10.85
CA SER A 104 -7.77 -5.23 -10.75
C SER A 104 -6.80 -5.73 -9.71
N SER A 105 -5.51 -5.65 -10.02
CA SER A 105 -4.43 -5.87 -9.06
C SER A 105 -4.14 -4.66 -8.18
N PHE A 106 -4.72 -3.49 -8.45
CA PHE A 106 -4.41 -2.23 -7.78
C PHE A 106 -5.31 -1.95 -6.58
N GLY A 107 -4.74 -1.32 -5.53
CA GLY A 107 -5.42 -1.09 -4.26
C GLY A 107 -5.69 -2.40 -3.49
N LYS A 108 -4.76 -3.33 -3.54
CA LYS A 108 -4.88 -4.70 -3.01
C LYS A 108 -3.69 -5.12 -2.17
N ILE A 109 -3.91 -6.16 -1.39
CA ILE A 109 -2.84 -7.09 -1.01
C ILE A 109 -3.01 -8.34 -1.86
N LYS A 110 -2.01 -8.63 -2.68
CA LYS A 110 -1.97 -9.84 -3.53
C LYS A 110 -1.20 -10.94 -2.80
N LYS A 111 -1.72 -12.15 -2.85
CA LYS A 111 -0.98 -13.35 -2.44
C LYS A 111 -0.51 -14.09 -3.68
N ILE A 112 0.78 -14.35 -3.79
CA ILE A 112 1.41 -15.10 -4.88
C ILE A 112 1.96 -16.39 -4.29
N ASN A 113 1.46 -17.53 -4.75
CA ASN A 113 1.86 -18.83 -4.24
C ASN A 113 3.14 -19.35 -4.93
N LYS A 114 3.63 -20.49 -4.46
CA LYS A 114 4.83 -21.18 -5.01
C LYS A 114 4.73 -21.48 -6.50
N LYS A 115 3.51 -21.65 -7.04
CA LYS A 115 3.28 -21.89 -8.48
C LYS A 115 3.20 -20.58 -9.27
N LYS A 116 3.44 -19.43 -8.63
CA LYS A 116 3.32 -18.06 -9.18
C LYS A 116 1.86 -17.68 -9.52
N GLU A 117 0.90 -18.36 -8.99
CA GLU A 117 -0.50 -17.99 -9.11
C GLU A 117 -0.80 -16.86 -8.13
N ALA A 118 -1.33 -15.75 -8.66
CA ALA A 118 -1.65 -14.57 -7.87
C ALA A 118 -3.16 -14.49 -7.59
N THR A 119 -3.50 -14.33 -6.32
CA THR A 119 -4.89 -14.13 -5.87
C THR A 119 -5.01 -12.84 -5.06
N ILE A 120 -6.20 -12.27 -4.98
CA ILE A 120 -6.48 -11.18 -4.07
C ILE A 120 -6.58 -11.73 -2.65
N PHE A 121 -5.75 -11.20 -1.75
CA PHE A 121 -5.80 -11.54 -0.34
C PHE A 121 -6.70 -10.58 0.44
N ALA A 122 -6.59 -9.27 0.16
CA ALA A 122 -7.42 -8.22 0.72
C ALA A 122 -7.58 -7.05 -0.27
N THR A 123 -8.63 -6.24 -0.10
CA THR A 123 -9.01 -5.15 -1.01
C THR A 123 -9.19 -3.83 -0.27
N GLY A 124 -9.38 -2.73 -1.01
CA GLY A 124 -9.81 -1.47 -0.45
C GLY A 124 -8.68 -0.61 0.12
N PHE A 125 -7.50 -0.67 -0.47
CA PHE A 125 -6.34 0.16 -0.11
C PHE A 125 -6.14 1.30 -1.10
N ARG A 126 -5.64 2.42 -0.58
CA ARG A 126 -5.29 3.59 -1.39
C ARG A 126 -3.81 3.59 -1.77
N ASN A 127 -2.94 3.64 -0.78
CA ASN A 127 -1.49 3.73 -0.93
C ASN A 127 -0.79 3.01 0.22
N PRO A 128 -0.84 1.68 0.25
CA PRO A 128 -0.28 0.88 1.34
C PRO A 128 1.24 0.93 1.33
N GLN A 129 1.83 1.71 2.23
CA GLN A 129 3.27 1.98 2.31
C GLN A 129 4.00 1.09 3.31
N GLY A 130 3.31 0.29 4.10
CA GLY A 130 3.87 -0.71 4.98
C GLY A 130 3.18 -2.05 4.80
N LEU A 131 3.97 -3.12 4.86
CA LEU A 131 3.49 -4.50 4.94
C LEU A 131 4.51 -5.30 5.74
N PHE A 132 4.08 -5.89 6.84
CA PHE A 132 4.95 -6.64 7.74
C PHE A 132 4.15 -7.67 8.53
N ASN A 133 4.81 -8.63 9.13
CA ASN A 133 4.15 -9.70 9.88
C ASN A 133 4.84 -9.97 11.22
N ILE A 134 4.12 -10.61 12.14
CA ILE A 134 4.74 -11.22 13.31
C ILE A 134 5.53 -12.44 12.85
N PRO A 135 6.84 -12.50 13.15
CA PRO A 135 7.70 -13.61 12.73
C PRO A 135 7.13 -14.98 13.11
N ASN A 136 7.23 -15.95 12.21
CA ASN A 136 6.75 -17.32 12.37
C ASN A 136 5.23 -17.47 12.55
N THR A 137 4.47 -16.44 12.22
CA THR A 137 3.00 -16.47 12.20
C THR A 137 2.45 -16.08 10.83
N ASN A 138 1.13 -16.19 10.68
CA ASN A 138 0.41 -15.66 9.52
C ASN A 138 -0.29 -14.33 9.83
N ILE A 139 0.07 -13.67 10.93
CA ILE A 139 -0.50 -12.37 11.31
C ILE A 139 0.23 -11.28 10.53
N ILE A 140 -0.51 -10.57 9.69
CA ILE A 140 0.01 -9.55 8.77
C ILE A 140 -0.57 -8.21 9.17
N PHE A 141 0.29 -7.19 9.19
CA PHE A 141 -0.10 -5.79 9.34
C PHE A 141 0.24 -5.01 8.08
N GLY A 142 -0.56 -4.00 7.81
CA GLY A 142 -0.31 -3.04 6.75
C GLY A 142 -0.54 -1.62 7.22
N THR A 143 0.15 -0.68 6.61
CA THR A 143 -0.14 0.75 6.76
C THR A 143 -0.64 1.31 5.46
N ASP A 144 -1.61 2.22 5.50
CA ASP A 144 -2.15 2.86 4.31
C ASP A 144 -2.20 4.38 4.48
N HIS A 145 -1.77 5.12 3.46
CA HIS A 145 -1.88 6.57 3.47
C HIS A 145 -3.29 7.02 3.13
N GLY A 146 -3.90 7.75 4.03
CA GLY A 146 -5.12 8.48 3.76
C GLY A 146 -4.91 9.63 2.73
N PRO A 147 -6.00 10.20 2.20
CA PRO A 147 -5.91 11.26 1.20
C PRO A 147 -5.39 12.59 1.81
N ASN A 148 -5.94 12.97 2.94
CA ASN A 148 -5.58 14.18 3.67
C ASN A 148 -5.75 13.96 5.17
N GLY A 149 -4.76 13.36 5.81
CA GLY A 149 -4.88 12.68 7.09
C GLY A 149 -5.58 11.33 6.93
N GLY A 150 -5.91 10.68 8.03
CA GLY A 150 -6.52 9.36 8.02
C GLY A 150 -5.56 8.26 7.57
N ASP A 151 -4.29 8.41 7.89
CA ASP A 151 -3.32 7.34 7.73
C ASP A 151 -3.67 6.20 8.69
N GLU A 152 -3.53 4.96 8.24
CA GLU A 152 -4.08 3.78 8.90
C GLU A 152 -3.01 2.76 9.26
N VAL A 153 -3.22 2.05 10.37
CA VAL A 153 -2.58 0.76 10.66
C VAL A 153 -3.67 -0.31 10.66
N ASN A 154 -3.49 -1.31 9.84
CA ASN A 154 -4.46 -2.35 9.56
C ASN A 154 -3.95 -3.73 9.98
N LEU A 155 -4.79 -4.54 10.64
CA LEU A 155 -4.60 -5.98 10.76
C LEU A 155 -5.16 -6.64 9.49
N ILE A 156 -4.28 -7.17 8.64
CA ILE A 156 -4.67 -7.67 7.32
C ILE A 156 -5.25 -9.08 7.42
N LYS A 157 -6.53 -9.20 7.11
CA LYS A 157 -7.26 -10.47 7.09
C LYS A 157 -7.64 -10.87 5.67
N LYS A 158 -7.62 -12.17 5.42
CA LYS A 158 -7.98 -12.73 4.11
C LYS A 158 -9.42 -12.39 3.75
N PHE A 159 -9.63 -11.93 2.52
CA PHE A 159 -10.91 -11.53 1.92
C PHE A 159 -11.58 -10.28 2.52
N ASN A 160 -10.92 -9.61 3.46
CA ASN A 160 -11.44 -8.36 4.01
C ASN A 160 -11.27 -7.19 3.05
N ASN A 161 -12.18 -6.22 3.16
CA ASN A 161 -12.18 -4.98 2.39
C ASN A 161 -12.00 -3.79 3.34
N TYR A 162 -10.93 -3.02 3.14
CA TYR A 162 -10.55 -1.87 3.97
C TYR A 162 -11.16 -0.54 3.50
N GLY A 163 -12.05 -0.61 2.53
CA GLY A 163 -13.06 0.41 2.24
C GLY A 163 -12.68 1.48 1.25
N TRP A 164 -11.39 1.75 0.95
CA TRP A 164 -11.06 2.81 -0.01
C TRP A 164 -11.71 2.59 -1.38
N PRO A 165 -12.32 3.61 -2.02
CA PRO A 165 -12.51 5.00 -1.60
C PRO A 165 -13.81 5.24 -0.81
N CYS A 166 -14.60 4.22 -0.56
CA CYS A 166 -15.94 4.29 0.00
C CYS A 166 -15.93 4.66 1.48
N ILE A 167 -14.92 4.19 2.20
CA ILE A 167 -14.61 4.61 3.56
C ILE A 167 -13.23 5.27 3.56
N SER A 168 -13.11 6.40 4.24
CA SER A 168 -11.85 7.08 4.48
C SER A 168 -11.89 7.81 5.81
N TYR A 169 -10.85 7.66 6.60
CA TYR A 169 -10.67 8.35 7.87
C TYR A 169 -10.00 9.72 7.69
N GLY A 170 -9.48 9.98 6.49
CA GLY A 170 -9.00 11.29 6.06
C GLY A 170 -10.03 12.03 5.20
N LYS A 171 -9.74 13.28 4.91
CA LYS A 171 -10.60 14.09 4.04
C LYS A 171 -10.38 13.75 2.58
N LEU A 172 -11.46 13.43 1.88
CA LEU A 172 -11.42 13.17 0.44
C LEU A 172 -11.15 14.46 -0.36
N TYR A 173 -10.46 14.33 -1.47
CA TYR A 173 -10.26 15.42 -2.44
C TYR A 173 -11.50 15.50 -3.34
N THR A 174 -12.53 16.21 -2.91
CA THR A 174 -13.74 16.42 -3.71
C THR A 174 -14.00 17.92 -3.88
N LYS A 175 -14.49 18.33 -5.04
CA LYS A 175 -14.80 19.73 -5.35
C LYS A 175 -16.03 20.23 -4.59
N PHE A 176 -16.95 19.34 -4.17
CA PHE A 176 -18.29 19.68 -3.74
C PHE A 176 -18.69 19.18 -2.37
N SER A 177 -17.76 18.70 -1.57
CA SER A 177 -18.12 17.99 -0.35
C SER A 177 -17.83 18.77 0.91
N ASN A 178 -18.77 19.60 1.36
CA ASN A 178 -18.75 20.10 2.73
C ASN A 178 -18.91 18.95 3.75
N LYS A 179 -19.72 17.92 3.43
CA LYS A 179 -19.93 16.75 4.30
C LYS A 179 -18.64 15.98 4.58
N TYR A 180 -17.74 15.85 3.56
CA TYR A 180 -16.46 15.16 3.71
C TYR A 180 -15.27 16.09 3.92
N ASN A 181 -15.46 17.42 3.79
CA ASN A 181 -14.42 18.45 3.90
C ASN A 181 -14.68 19.47 4.99
N GLU A 182 -15.61 19.22 5.92
CA GLU A 182 -15.94 20.16 6.97
C GLU A 182 -14.72 20.62 7.74
N GLY A 183 -14.48 21.93 7.66
CA GLY A 183 -13.51 22.64 8.48
C GLY A 183 -12.04 22.55 8.08
N ARG A 184 -11.68 22.22 6.84
CA ARG A 184 -10.28 22.35 6.38
C ARG A 184 -10.17 23.00 5.01
N ASP A 185 -9.46 24.11 4.95
CA ASP A 185 -8.89 24.64 3.72
C ASP A 185 -7.83 23.68 3.20
N PHE A 186 -7.80 23.46 1.89
CA PHE A 186 -6.71 22.74 1.21
C PHE A 186 -5.70 23.78 0.69
N PRO A 187 -4.75 24.26 1.51
CA PRO A 187 -3.89 25.39 1.13
C PRO A 187 -2.97 25.09 -0.07
N HIS A 188 -2.85 23.82 -0.45
CA HIS A 188 -2.04 23.42 -1.59
C HIS A 188 -2.85 23.20 -2.87
N ILE A 189 -4.17 23.24 -2.82
CA ILE A 189 -5.03 23.27 -4.00
C ILE A 189 -5.38 24.73 -4.33
N LYS A 190 -4.35 25.58 -4.41
CA LYS A 190 -4.51 26.99 -4.81
C LYS A 190 -4.83 27.17 -6.29
N LYS A 191 -4.64 26.15 -7.10
CA LYS A 191 -5.12 26.06 -8.50
C LYS A 191 -5.76 24.70 -8.67
N ILE A 192 -7.07 24.68 -8.68
CA ILE A 192 -7.84 23.57 -9.25
C ILE A 192 -7.48 23.64 -10.73
N ASP A 193 -6.81 22.60 -11.24
CA ASP A 193 -6.63 22.45 -12.68
C ASP A 193 -8.04 22.26 -13.25
N GLU A 194 -8.47 23.19 -14.08
CA GLU A 194 -9.83 23.19 -14.68
C GLU A 194 -10.07 21.95 -15.53
N ASN A 195 -9.00 21.28 -15.96
CA ASN A 195 -9.06 20.02 -16.71
C ASN A 195 -9.26 18.80 -15.80
N VAL A 196 -9.29 18.98 -14.49
CA VAL A 196 -9.45 17.90 -13.51
C VAL A 196 -10.93 17.69 -13.22
N ILE A 197 -11.46 16.55 -13.61
CA ILE A 197 -12.80 16.11 -13.25
C ILE A 197 -12.75 15.49 -11.85
N TYR A 198 -13.36 16.14 -10.87
CA TYR A 198 -13.59 15.60 -9.55
C TYR A 198 -14.94 14.87 -9.52
N PRO A 199 -15.02 13.70 -8.90
CA PRO A 199 -16.29 13.02 -8.72
C PRO A 199 -17.19 13.84 -7.79
N THR A 200 -18.47 13.81 -8.06
CA THR A 200 -19.49 14.29 -7.15
C THR A 200 -19.70 13.29 -6.00
N ILE A 201 -20.37 13.72 -4.93
CA ILE A 201 -20.78 12.81 -3.85
C ILE A 201 -21.69 11.71 -4.41
N LYS A 202 -22.59 12.08 -5.32
CA LYS A 202 -23.50 11.12 -5.94
C LYS A 202 -22.72 10.02 -6.69
N GLU A 203 -21.70 10.38 -7.46
CA GLU A 203 -20.86 9.38 -8.14
C GLU A 203 -20.14 8.45 -7.20
N LEU A 204 -19.72 8.93 -6.00
CA LEU A 204 -19.17 8.07 -4.97
C LEU A 204 -20.22 7.16 -4.34
N GLU A 205 -21.42 7.69 -4.06
CA GLU A 205 -22.54 6.93 -3.52
C GLU A 205 -23.01 5.85 -4.50
N ASP A 206 -23.08 6.18 -5.79
CA ASP A 206 -23.44 5.24 -6.86
C ASP A 206 -22.38 4.14 -7.06
N TYR A 207 -21.10 4.46 -6.79
CA TYR A 207 -19.98 3.51 -6.92
C TYR A 207 -19.84 2.59 -5.69
N CYS A 208 -20.14 3.11 -4.50
CA CYS A 208 -19.95 2.43 -3.24
C CYS A 208 -21.25 1.75 -2.81
N ASP A 209 -21.23 0.42 -2.75
CA ASP A 209 -22.35 -0.33 -2.19
C ASP A 209 -22.51 -0.02 -0.71
N GLN A 210 -23.62 0.63 -0.37
CA GLN A 210 -23.92 1.05 0.99
C GLN A 210 -24.23 -0.11 1.94
N ASN A 211 -24.52 -1.30 1.39
CA ASN A 211 -24.75 -2.51 2.17
C ASN A 211 -23.49 -3.32 2.41
N LYS A 212 -22.35 -2.88 1.88
CA LYS A 212 -21.08 -3.58 1.99
C LYS A 212 -20.43 -3.28 3.33
N GLU A 213 -20.11 -4.32 4.07
CA GLU A 213 -19.29 -4.19 5.28
C GLU A 213 -17.82 -3.95 4.91
N TYR A 214 -17.23 -2.97 5.60
CA TYR A 214 -15.82 -2.66 5.49
C TYR A 214 -15.12 -2.93 6.81
N THR A 215 -13.84 -3.25 6.74
CA THR A 215 -13.02 -3.55 7.91
C THR A 215 -12.36 -2.29 8.39
N ASP A 216 -12.59 -1.94 9.64
CA ASP A 216 -11.94 -0.80 10.29
C ASP A 216 -10.44 -1.06 10.51
N PRO A 217 -9.60 -0.02 10.41
CA PRO A 217 -8.23 -0.09 10.85
C PRO A 217 -8.14 -0.31 12.36
N ILE A 218 -7.08 -0.97 12.83
CA ILE A 218 -6.81 -1.07 14.28
C ILE A 218 -6.39 0.26 14.88
N TYR A 219 -5.90 1.17 14.05
CA TYR A 219 -5.55 2.53 14.44
C TYR A 219 -5.62 3.48 13.25
N THR A 220 -6.10 4.70 13.48
CA THR A 220 -6.13 5.76 12.46
C THR A 220 -5.59 7.08 13.01
N LEU A 221 -4.82 7.77 12.18
CA LEU A 221 -4.27 9.10 12.43
C LEU A 221 -5.09 10.15 11.67
N SER A 222 -6.29 10.42 12.16
CA SER A 222 -7.32 11.17 11.43
C SER A 222 -7.00 12.66 11.24
N LYS A 223 -6.17 13.26 12.11
CA LYS A 223 -6.00 14.72 12.16
C LYS A 223 -4.77 15.24 11.42
N GLU A 224 -3.76 14.41 11.18
CA GLU A 224 -2.47 14.84 10.66
C GLU A 224 -2.04 14.02 9.44
N LYS A 225 -1.36 14.69 8.51
CA LYS A 225 -0.65 14.02 7.42
C LYS A 225 0.72 13.62 7.91
N ILE A 226 0.86 12.44 8.43
CA ILE A 226 2.16 11.98 8.91
C ILE A 226 2.93 11.20 7.86
N GLY A 227 2.25 10.71 6.82
CA GLY A 227 2.87 9.87 5.81
C GLY A 227 3.40 8.60 6.43
N ILE A 228 2.51 7.81 7.02
CA ILE A 228 2.84 6.53 7.65
C ILE A 228 3.56 5.61 6.65
N SER A 229 4.59 4.89 7.08
CA SER A 229 5.43 4.09 6.21
C SER A 229 5.56 2.67 6.72
N GLN A 230 6.70 2.02 6.48
CA GLN A 230 6.94 0.65 6.88
C GLN A 230 6.93 0.49 8.40
N GLY A 231 6.49 -0.68 8.85
CA GLY A 231 6.55 -1.11 10.23
C GLY A 231 7.28 -2.43 10.41
N ILE A 232 7.54 -2.76 11.64
CA ILE A 232 8.06 -4.05 12.07
C ILE A 232 7.35 -4.50 13.35
N TYR A 233 7.28 -5.80 13.57
CA TYR A 233 7.09 -6.36 14.90
C TYR A 233 8.46 -6.54 15.55
N TYR A 234 8.67 -5.92 16.73
CA TYR A 234 9.95 -5.95 17.40
C TYR A 234 10.00 -7.09 18.41
N ASP A 235 10.60 -8.22 18.02
CA ASP A 235 10.75 -9.45 18.84
C ASP A 235 12.06 -9.52 19.64
N LYS A 236 12.92 -8.48 19.58
CA LYS A 236 14.24 -8.49 20.20
C LYS A 236 14.21 -7.98 21.65
N THR A 237 15.24 -8.33 22.41
CA THR A 237 15.36 -7.98 23.83
C THR A 237 16.24 -6.76 24.11
N HIS A 238 16.97 -6.26 23.12
CA HIS A 238 17.89 -5.13 23.27
C HIS A 238 17.19 -3.84 23.72
N LEU A 239 16.02 -3.57 23.14
CA LEU A 239 15.19 -2.43 23.54
C LEU A 239 13.94 -2.96 24.24
N LYS A 240 14.05 -3.23 25.55
CA LYS A 240 12.98 -3.85 26.34
C LYS A 240 11.63 -3.16 26.22
N LEU A 241 11.63 -1.82 26.14
CA LEU A 241 10.42 -1.02 26.00
C LEU A 241 9.64 -1.31 24.70
N PHE A 242 10.33 -1.77 23.67
CA PHE A 242 9.74 -2.02 22.34
C PHE A 242 9.44 -3.50 22.09
N LYS A 243 9.87 -4.38 23.00
CA LYS A 243 9.66 -5.81 22.84
C LYS A 243 8.17 -6.13 22.71
N ASP A 244 7.86 -7.03 21.77
CA ASP A 244 6.51 -7.50 21.46
C ASP A 244 5.51 -6.40 21.05
N ASN A 245 6.04 -5.30 20.48
CA ASN A 245 5.24 -4.19 19.96
C ASN A 245 5.41 -4.01 18.45
N LEU A 246 4.45 -3.33 17.84
CA LEU A 246 4.63 -2.82 16.49
C LEU A 246 5.36 -1.48 16.55
N ILE A 247 6.36 -1.33 15.71
CA ILE A 247 7.06 -0.05 15.50
C ILE A 247 6.83 0.36 14.06
N VAL A 248 6.22 1.52 13.87
CA VAL A 248 5.84 2.03 12.56
C VAL A 248 6.48 3.40 12.35
N SER A 249 7.12 3.57 11.21
CA SER A 249 7.75 4.85 10.84
C SER A 249 6.78 5.79 10.13
N SER A 250 7.06 7.07 10.23
CA SER A 250 6.38 8.11 9.45
C SER A 250 7.37 9.02 8.75
N LEU A 251 7.06 9.38 7.49
CA LEU A 251 7.91 10.23 6.67
C LEU A 251 7.73 11.71 7.04
N SER A 252 6.51 12.22 6.97
CA SER A 252 6.21 13.63 7.24
C SER A 252 6.20 13.94 8.74
N GLY A 253 5.76 12.98 9.57
CA GLY A 253 5.77 13.10 11.03
C GLY A 253 7.17 12.98 11.63
N ARG A 254 8.17 12.51 10.86
CA ARG A 254 9.57 12.32 11.30
C ARG A 254 9.66 11.58 12.63
N SER A 255 8.80 10.58 12.82
CA SER A 255 8.59 9.90 14.10
C SER A 255 8.51 8.39 13.92
N LEU A 256 8.75 7.69 15.02
CA LEU A 256 8.43 6.28 15.19
C LEU A 256 7.24 6.18 16.12
N PHE A 257 6.21 5.47 15.71
CA PHE A 257 5.05 5.16 16.53
C PHE A 257 5.19 3.75 17.09
N ARG A 258 4.97 3.62 18.39
CA ARG A 258 4.90 2.34 19.05
C ARG A 258 3.44 1.99 19.35
N PHE A 259 3.00 0.85 18.88
CA PHE A 259 1.71 0.27 19.19
C PHE A 259 1.92 -0.92 20.11
N VAL A 260 1.39 -0.83 21.32
CA VAL A 260 1.40 -1.93 22.27
C VAL A 260 0.32 -2.91 21.85
N LEU A 261 0.68 -4.18 21.75
CA LEU A 261 -0.28 -5.25 21.50
C LEU A 261 -0.67 -5.85 22.85
N ASP A 262 -1.95 -5.85 23.12
CA ASP A 262 -2.55 -6.46 24.32
C ASP A 262 -2.82 -7.96 24.09
#